data_aced5c5070d9d8ff9450c8ea0c6deec1
#
_entry.id   aced5c5070d9d8ff9450c8ea0c6deec1
#
_cell.length_a   1.000
_cell.length_b   1.000
_cell.length_c   1.000
_cell.angle_alpha   90.00
_cell.angle_beta   90.00
_cell.angle_gamma   90.00
#
_symmetry.space_group_name_H-M   'P 1'
#
loop_
_entity.id
_entity.type
_entity.pdbx_description
1 polymer ?
#
loop_
_entity_poly.entity_id
_entity_poly.type
_entity_poly.pdbx_seq_one_letter_code
_entity_poly.pdbx_strand_id
1 'polypeptide(L)'
;MTNFFNAYEDRRMAEAYAKLEFPGTYYLAFRDLPDIIVKHVTGKRALDFGCGAGRSTRFIERLGFTATGVDISASMLALAREINPAGDYRLVDEKGLRSFSNASFDLIQSAFTFDNIPTREQKFGILREIARMLAPNGRFINLVSAPEIYFYEWASFTTKDFPENRNAKCGEIVKIINTDIADSRPVDDIIWPDSDYRALYAEAGLEVEAKYTPLARAEDPFEWVNEMQIAPWSIYVLKSVSKV
;
A
#
# COMPACT_ATOMS: atom_id res chain seq x y z
N MET A 1 22.66 10.25 -5.67
CA MET A 1 22.05 9.08 -5.03
C MET A 1 21.26 9.61 -3.84
N THR A 2 19.97 9.58 -3.90
CA THR A 2 19.10 9.97 -2.79
C THR A 2 19.25 8.91 -1.71
N ASN A 3 19.67 9.31 -0.51
CA ASN A 3 19.65 8.45 0.67
C ASN A 3 18.19 8.31 1.13
N PHE A 4 17.42 7.45 0.45
CA PHE A 4 16.11 7.05 0.94
C PHE A 4 16.33 6.16 2.17
N PHE A 5 15.73 6.55 3.28
CA PHE A 5 15.77 5.80 4.52
C PHE A 5 14.42 5.10 4.72
N ASN A 6 14.44 3.77 4.74
CA ASN A 6 13.26 3.00 5.11
C ASN A 6 13.05 3.09 6.63
N ALA A 7 12.12 3.95 7.06
CA ALA A 7 11.82 4.19 8.47
C ALA A 7 11.37 2.92 9.20
N TYR A 8 10.84 1.93 8.51
CA TYR A 8 10.35 0.67 9.08
C TYR A 8 11.47 -0.34 9.43
N GLU A 9 12.73 -0.05 9.12
CA GLU A 9 13.89 -0.78 9.65
C GLU A 9 14.21 -0.37 11.10
N ASP A 10 13.78 0.83 11.53
CA ASP A 10 13.88 1.26 12.92
C ASP A 10 12.82 0.54 13.77
N ARG A 11 13.28 -0.19 14.78
CA ARG A 11 12.42 -1.03 15.63
C ARG A 11 11.32 -0.23 16.34
N ARG A 12 11.61 0.99 16.82
CA ARG A 12 10.62 1.82 17.53
C ARG A 12 9.52 2.28 16.58
N MET A 13 9.89 2.69 15.37
CA MET A 13 8.95 3.05 14.33
C MET A 13 8.09 1.85 13.94
N ALA A 14 8.71 0.68 13.71
CA ALA A 14 8.00 -0.55 13.40
C ALA A 14 6.98 -0.93 14.49
N GLU A 15 7.36 -0.86 15.78
CA GLU A 15 6.46 -1.13 16.92
C GLU A 15 5.32 -0.09 17.03
N ALA A 16 5.57 1.18 16.70
CA ALA A 16 4.54 2.22 16.68
C ALA A 16 3.52 1.95 15.56
N TYR A 17 3.99 1.66 14.36
CA TYR A 17 3.12 1.32 13.22
C TYR A 17 2.37 0.00 13.39
N ALA A 18 2.97 -0.99 14.07
CA ALA A 18 2.31 -2.29 14.32
C ALA A 18 1.05 -2.16 15.18
N LYS A 19 0.95 -1.12 16.00
CA LYS A 19 -0.21 -0.82 16.85
C LYS A 19 -1.33 -0.08 16.12
N LEU A 20 -1.03 0.49 14.95
CA LEU A 20 -2.05 1.14 14.14
C LEU A 20 -3.04 0.10 13.60
N GLU A 21 -4.32 0.36 13.83
CA GLU A 21 -5.40 -0.29 13.10
C GLU A 21 -5.81 0.59 11.91
N PHE A 22 -7.02 1.14 11.91
CA PHE A 22 -7.51 1.98 10.83
C PHE A 22 -8.07 3.31 11.38
N PRO A 23 -7.31 4.12 12.14
CA PRO A 23 -7.80 5.38 12.67
C PRO A 23 -7.82 6.48 11.60
N GLY A 24 -8.66 7.49 11.80
CA GLY A 24 -8.66 8.74 11.04
C GLY A 24 -8.56 8.55 9.52
N THR A 25 -7.57 9.17 8.91
CA THR A 25 -7.37 9.15 7.45
C THR A 25 -7.16 7.73 6.91
N TYR A 26 -6.56 6.80 7.68
CA TYR A 26 -6.42 5.38 7.28
C TYR A 26 -7.76 4.65 7.15
N TYR A 27 -8.79 5.06 7.91
CA TYR A 27 -10.12 4.48 7.80
C TYR A 27 -10.65 4.56 6.36
N LEU A 28 -10.43 5.69 5.68
CA LEU A 28 -10.88 5.88 4.30
C LEU A 28 -10.22 4.89 3.33
N ALA A 29 -8.97 4.52 3.60
CA ALA A 29 -8.24 3.56 2.78
C ALA A 29 -8.89 2.16 2.80
N PHE A 30 -9.47 1.76 3.93
CA PHE A 30 -9.96 0.40 4.16
C PHE A 30 -11.48 0.28 4.20
N ARG A 31 -12.22 1.39 4.42
CA ARG A 31 -13.69 1.40 4.52
C ARG A 31 -14.37 0.77 3.32
N ASP A 32 -13.94 1.15 2.13
CA ASP A 32 -14.61 0.74 0.89
C ASP A 32 -13.96 -0.51 0.25
N LEU A 33 -12.81 -0.98 0.77
CA LEU A 33 -12.08 -2.14 0.22
C LEU A 33 -12.89 -3.44 0.20
N PRO A 34 -13.74 -3.79 1.20
CA PRO A 34 -14.55 -5.01 1.13
C PRO A 34 -15.44 -5.03 -0.11
N ASP A 35 -16.13 -3.93 -0.39
CA ASP A 35 -17.03 -3.83 -1.55
C ASP A 35 -16.26 -3.84 -2.87
N ILE A 36 -15.09 -3.17 -2.91
CA ILE A 36 -14.20 -3.18 -4.07
C ILE A 36 -13.71 -4.61 -4.34
N ILE A 37 -13.26 -5.32 -3.31
CA ILE A 37 -12.80 -6.71 -3.44
C ILE A 37 -13.92 -7.61 -3.94
N VAL A 38 -15.11 -7.56 -3.32
CA VAL A 38 -16.27 -8.38 -3.73
C VAL A 38 -16.66 -8.10 -5.18
N LYS A 39 -16.58 -6.87 -5.63
CA LYS A 39 -16.95 -6.46 -6.99
C LYS A 39 -15.96 -6.98 -8.06
N HIS A 40 -14.67 -7.06 -7.74
CA HIS A 40 -13.63 -7.28 -8.74
C HIS A 40 -12.91 -8.63 -8.63
N VAL A 41 -12.92 -9.26 -7.46
CA VAL A 41 -12.12 -10.46 -7.19
C VAL A 41 -13.00 -11.69 -7.07
N THR A 42 -12.61 -12.75 -7.79
CA THR A 42 -13.17 -14.09 -7.66
C THR A 42 -12.08 -15.05 -7.18
N GLY A 43 -12.44 -16.02 -6.33
CA GLY A 43 -11.46 -16.91 -5.70
C GLY A 43 -11.00 -16.41 -4.33
N LYS A 44 -10.07 -17.11 -3.71
CA LYS A 44 -9.75 -16.93 -2.28
C LYS A 44 -8.24 -16.97 -1.95
N ARG A 45 -7.36 -17.12 -2.94
CA ARG A 45 -5.91 -17.16 -2.72
C ARG A 45 -5.37 -15.73 -2.80
N ALA A 46 -4.81 -15.21 -1.72
CA ALA A 46 -4.32 -13.84 -1.67
C ALA A 46 -2.83 -13.74 -1.32
N LEU A 47 -2.17 -12.74 -1.90
CA LEU A 47 -0.85 -12.27 -1.51
C LEU A 47 -0.99 -10.83 -1.00
N ASP A 48 -0.47 -10.55 0.17
CA ASP A 48 -0.33 -9.19 0.71
C ASP A 48 1.12 -8.75 0.58
N PHE A 49 1.40 -7.90 -0.40
CA PHE A 49 2.75 -7.44 -0.74
C PHE A 49 3.13 -6.21 0.09
N GLY A 50 4.20 -6.33 0.88
CA GLY A 50 4.62 -5.31 1.84
C GLY A 50 3.70 -5.29 3.05
N CYS A 51 3.44 -6.47 3.62
CA CYS A 51 2.44 -6.67 4.67
C CYS A 51 2.83 -6.03 6.02
N GLY A 52 4.08 -5.64 6.21
CA GLY A 52 4.58 -5.11 7.47
C GLY A 52 4.25 -6.02 8.65
N ALA A 53 3.66 -5.46 9.72
CA ALA A 53 3.18 -6.20 10.89
C ALA A 53 1.85 -6.95 10.66
N GLY A 54 1.44 -7.17 9.40
CA GLY A 54 0.34 -8.05 9.01
C GLY A 54 -1.06 -7.44 9.15
N ARG A 55 -1.20 -6.11 9.30
CA ARG A 55 -2.51 -5.44 9.42
C ARG A 55 -3.40 -5.70 8.20
N SER A 56 -2.88 -5.46 7.02
CA SER A 56 -3.55 -5.70 5.74
C SER A 56 -3.78 -7.18 5.47
N THR A 57 -2.84 -8.06 5.87
CA THR A 57 -3.01 -9.51 5.76
C THR A 57 -4.20 -9.99 6.58
N ARG A 58 -4.26 -9.63 7.88
CA ARG A 58 -5.40 -9.96 8.76
C ARG A 58 -6.72 -9.38 8.25
N PHE A 59 -6.68 -8.21 7.62
CA PHE A 59 -7.87 -7.62 7.00
C PHE A 59 -8.40 -8.50 5.86
N ILE A 60 -7.53 -8.98 4.97
CA ILE A 60 -7.93 -9.87 3.85
C ILE A 60 -8.40 -11.23 4.37
N GLU A 61 -7.75 -11.78 5.41
CA GLU A 61 -8.18 -13.02 6.06
C GLU A 61 -9.60 -12.92 6.63
N ARG A 62 -9.95 -11.79 7.26
CA ARG A 62 -11.32 -11.52 7.75
C ARG A 62 -12.37 -11.49 6.63
N LEU A 63 -11.96 -11.19 5.40
CA LEU A 63 -12.82 -11.28 4.21
C LEU A 63 -12.91 -12.70 3.62
N GLY A 64 -12.29 -13.68 4.29
CA GLY A 64 -12.36 -15.09 3.94
C GLY A 64 -11.35 -15.51 2.87
N PHE A 65 -10.25 -14.79 2.71
CA PHE A 65 -9.13 -15.21 1.87
C PHE A 65 -8.12 -16.07 2.65
N THR A 66 -7.48 -17.00 1.94
CA THR A 66 -6.24 -17.64 2.40
C THR A 66 -5.10 -16.73 1.93
N ALA A 67 -4.52 -15.99 2.89
CA ALA A 67 -3.55 -14.95 2.59
C ALA A 67 -2.12 -15.37 2.98
N THR A 68 -1.16 -15.03 2.12
CA THR A 68 0.27 -15.02 2.44
C THR A 68 0.74 -13.58 2.50
N GLY A 69 1.26 -13.13 3.63
CA GLY A 69 1.90 -11.82 3.77
C GLY A 69 3.40 -11.91 3.44
N VAL A 70 3.89 -10.98 2.63
CA VAL A 70 5.32 -10.89 2.32
C VAL A 70 5.86 -9.51 2.63
N ASP A 71 7.07 -9.45 3.19
CA ASP A 71 7.78 -8.20 3.49
C ASP A 71 9.29 -8.40 3.42
N ILE A 72 10.04 -7.31 3.23
CA ILE A 72 11.52 -7.29 3.26
C ILE A 72 12.06 -7.13 4.68
N SER A 73 11.23 -6.68 5.64
CA SER A 73 11.61 -6.40 7.01
C SER A 73 11.37 -7.60 7.93
N ALA A 74 12.45 -8.24 8.37
CA ALA A 74 12.38 -9.36 9.33
C ALA A 74 11.77 -8.92 10.66
N SER A 75 12.01 -7.68 11.11
CA SER A 75 11.46 -7.14 12.36
C SER A 75 9.95 -6.94 12.28
N MET A 76 9.43 -6.43 11.16
CA MET A 76 7.99 -6.30 10.93
C MET A 76 7.31 -7.67 10.88
N LEU A 77 7.90 -8.65 10.21
CA LEU A 77 7.35 -10.01 10.16
C LEU A 77 7.40 -10.73 11.51
N ALA A 78 8.37 -10.42 12.36
CA ALA A 78 8.37 -10.91 13.74
C ALA A 78 7.14 -10.41 14.51
N LEU A 79 6.84 -9.10 14.42
CA LEU A 79 5.64 -8.51 15.00
C LEU A 79 4.35 -9.10 14.41
N ALA A 80 4.32 -9.31 13.09
CA ALA A 80 3.16 -9.94 12.43
C ALA A 80 2.87 -11.33 13.01
N ARG A 81 3.91 -12.14 13.22
CA ARG A 81 3.78 -13.49 13.82
C ARG A 81 3.42 -13.46 15.30
N GLU A 82 3.87 -12.45 16.05
CA GLU A 82 3.44 -12.25 17.44
C GLU A 82 1.94 -11.93 17.53
N ILE A 83 1.44 -11.07 16.62
CA ILE A 83 0.04 -10.65 16.59
C ILE A 83 -0.87 -11.75 16.05
N ASN A 84 -0.44 -12.47 15.00
CA ASN A 84 -1.18 -13.56 14.38
C ASN A 84 -0.27 -14.77 14.15
N PRO A 85 -0.06 -15.64 15.16
CA PRO A 85 0.82 -16.79 15.06
C PRO A 85 0.39 -17.84 14.02
N ALA A 86 -0.88 -17.85 13.63
CA ALA A 86 -1.42 -18.76 12.62
C ALA A 86 -1.27 -18.24 11.18
N GLY A 87 -0.86 -16.97 11.00
CA GLY A 87 -0.72 -16.36 9.68
C GLY A 87 0.51 -16.86 8.92
N ASP A 88 0.41 -16.91 7.60
CA ASP A 88 1.53 -17.23 6.71
C ASP A 88 2.30 -15.95 6.35
N TYR A 89 3.43 -15.72 7.01
CA TYR A 89 4.28 -14.53 6.79
C TYR A 89 5.67 -14.94 6.31
N ARG A 90 6.11 -14.40 5.17
CA ARG A 90 7.38 -14.80 4.54
C ARG A 90 8.28 -13.59 4.27
N LEU A 91 9.56 -13.73 4.64
CA LEU A 91 10.57 -12.75 4.27
C LEU A 91 10.91 -12.93 2.79
N VAL A 92 10.78 -11.87 2.01
CA VAL A 92 11.12 -11.87 0.59
C VAL A 92 11.81 -10.57 0.23
N ASP A 93 12.87 -10.69 -0.57
CA ASP A 93 13.45 -9.59 -1.32
C ASP A 93 12.82 -9.54 -2.74
N GLU A 94 13.28 -8.61 -3.57
CA GLU A 94 12.83 -8.49 -4.97
C GLU A 94 12.98 -9.80 -5.78
N LYS A 95 13.97 -10.62 -5.44
CA LYS A 95 14.21 -11.92 -6.09
C LYS A 95 13.34 -13.03 -5.49
N GLY A 96 12.94 -12.89 -4.23
CA GLY A 96 12.12 -13.84 -3.50
C GLY A 96 10.72 -14.00 -4.09
N LEU A 97 10.17 -12.97 -4.75
CA LEU A 97 8.90 -13.07 -5.47
C LEU A 97 8.92 -14.14 -6.58
N ARG A 98 10.08 -14.44 -7.15
CA ARG A 98 10.24 -15.50 -8.17
C ARG A 98 10.01 -16.91 -7.62
N SER A 99 10.00 -17.10 -6.30
CA SER A 99 9.67 -18.38 -5.68
C SER A 99 8.19 -18.74 -5.79
N PHE A 100 7.32 -17.75 -6.00
CA PHE A 100 5.90 -18.00 -6.25
C PHE A 100 5.65 -18.40 -7.69
N SER A 101 4.75 -19.36 -7.87
CA SER A 101 4.37 -19.85 -9.19
C SER A 101 3.60 -18.81 -9.99
N ASN A 102 3.61 -18.93 -11.33
CA ASN A 102 2.76 -18.14 -12.20
C ASN A 102 1.28 -18.42 -11.88
N ALA A 103 0.43 -17.41 -12.03
CA ALA A 103 -1.03 -17.54 -11.90
C ALA A 103 -1.49 -18.16 -10.57
N SER A 104 -0.79 -17.84 -9.46
CA SER A 104 -1.03 -18.47 -8.16
C SER A 104 -2.00 -17.70 -7.25
N PHE A 105 -2.27 -16.42 -7.54
CA PHE A 105 -3.11 -15.60 -6.68
C PHE A 105 -4.33 -15.02 -7.40
N ASP A 106 -5.47 -15.07 -6.72
CA ASP A 106 -6.72 -14.50 -7.17
C ASP A 106 -6.82 -13.02 -6.76
N LEU A 107 -6.17 -12.66 -5.65
CA LEU A 107 -5.97 -11.30 -5.17
C LEU A 107 -4.49 -11.10 -4.85
N ILE A 108 -3.90 -10.04 -5.38
CA ILE A 108 -2.67 -9.47 -4.81
C ILE A 108 -3.05 -8.09 -4.29
N GLN A 109 -2.73 -7.80 -3.04
CA GLN A 109 -2.95 -6.49 -2.44
C GLN A 109 -1.61 -5.89 -2.04
N SER A 110 -1.50 -4.58 -2.17
CA SER A 110 -0.42 -3.79 -1.60
C SER A 110 -1.03 -2.53 -0.98
N ALA A 111 -0.70 -2.24 0.28
CA ALA A 111 -1.20 -1.08 0.99
C ALA A 111 -0.04 -0.20 1.43
N PHE A 112 0.12 0.96 0.79
CA PHE A 112 1.14 1.99 1.04
C PHE A 112 2.60 1.56 0.78
N THR A 113 2.85 0.32 0.37
CA THR A 113 4.20 -0.19 0.15
C THR A 113 4.89 0.50 -1.02
N PHE A 114 4.13 0.81 -2.09
CA PHE A 114 4.69 1.46 -3.27
C PHE A 114 5.14 2.90 -3.00
N ASP A 115 4.66 3.55 -1.97
CA ASP A 115 5.11 4.88 -1.55
C ASP A 115 6.55 4.84 -1.00
N ASN A 116 6.99 3.66 -0.56
CA ASN A 116 8.31 3.41 0.05
C ASN A 116 9.30 2.70 -0.88
N ILE A 117 8.98 2.44 -2.14
CA ILE A 117 9.91 1.86 -3.12
C ILE A 117 10.62 2.98 -3.85
N PRO A 118 11.96 3.14 -3.67
CA PRO A 118 12.65 4.37 -4.02
C PRO A 118 12.84 4.61 -5.52
N THR A 119 12.90 3.56 -6.35
CA THR A 119 13.22 3.74 -7.76
C THR A 119 12.15 3.18 -8.69
N ARG A 120 12.09 3.77 -9.90
CA ARG A 120 11.20 3.32 -10.96
C ARG A 120 11.49 1.87 -11.37
N GLU A 121 12.77 1.53 -11.47
CA GLU A 121 13.24 0.20 -11.87
C GLU A 121 12.79 -0.87 -10.88
N GLN A 122 12.88 -0.58 -9.58
CA GLN A 122 12.40 -1.49 -8.53
C GLN A 122 10.87 -1.65 -8.60
N LYS A 123 10.12 -0.53 -8.67
CA LYS A 123 8.66 -0.57 -8.85
C LYS A 123 8.30 -1.41 -10.09
N PHE A 124 8.96 -1.19 -11.22
CA PHE A 124 8.73 -1.91 -12.46
C PHE A 124 9.00 -3.42 -12.32
N GLY A 125 10.13 -3.79 -11.73
CA GLY A 125 10.49 -5.19 -11.50
C GLY A 125 9.45 -5.92 -10.65
N ILE A 126 9.00 -5.29 -9.57
CA ILE A 126 7.96 -5.82 -8.67
C ILE A 126 6.62 -5.94 -9.40
N LEU A 127 6.20 -4.93 -10.15
CA LEU A 127 4.92 -4.95 -10.88
C LEU A 127 4.90 -6.05 -11.96
N ARG A 128 6.03 -6.33 -12.60
CA ARG A 128 6.15 -7.48 -13.53
C ARG A 128 5.96 -8.82 -12.83
N GLU A 129 6.54 -9.00 -11.65
CA GLU A 129 6.34 -10.21 -10.86
C GLU A 129 4.89 -10.33 -10.39
N ILE A 130 4.26 -9.22 -9.96
CA ILE A 130 2.84 -9.17 -9.62
C ILE A 130 1.99 -9.60 -10.83
N ALA A 131 2.24 -9.05 -12.02
CA ALA A 131 1.51 -9.41 -13.24
C ALA A 131 1.65 -10.90 -13.58
N ARG A 132 2.84 -11.49 -13.33
CA ARG A 132 3.10 -12.93 -13.54
C ARG A 132 2.35 -13.83 -12.56
N MET A 133 2.27 -13.39 -11.30
CA MET A 133 1.66 -14.17 -10.21
C MET A 133 0.13 -14.10 -10.20
N LEU A 134 -0.48 -13.12 -10.86
CA LEU A 134 -1.95 -13.01 -10.96
C LEU A 134 -2.53 -14.19 -11.75
N ALA A 135 -3.53 -14.83 -11.19
CA ALA A 135 -4.37 -15.79 -11.91
C ALA A 135 -5.09 -15.10 -13.10
N PRO A 136 -5.58 -15.82 -14.11
CA PRO A 136 -6.21 -15.23 -15.29
C PRO A 136 -7.34 -14.24 -14.97
N ASN A 137 -8.12 -14.51 -13.92
CA ASN A 137 -9.18 -13.63 -13.41
C ASN A 137 -8.79 -12.90 -12.12
N GLY A 138 -7.52 -12.97 -11.73
CA GLY A 138 -7.01 -12.32 -10.52
C GLY A 138 -6.93 -10.81 -10.67
N ARG A 139 -6.92 -10.12 -9.54
CA ARG A 139 -6.76 -8.67 -9.48
C ARG A 139 -5.62 -8.28 -8.56
N PHE A 140 -4.90 -7.26 -8.97
CA PHE A 140 -3.99 -6.53 -8.11
C PHE A 140 -4.69 -5.28 -7.61
N ILE A 141 -4.82 -5.13 -6.31
CA ILE A 141 -5.33 -3.92 -5.67
C ILE A 141 -4.14 -3.19 -5.06
N ASN A 142 -3.80 -2.05 -5.65
CA ASN A 142 -2.73 -1.20 -5.17
C ASN A 142 -3.30 0.06 -4.53
N LEU A 143 -3.18 0.14 -3.21
CA LEU A 143 -3.56 1.28 -2.40
C LEU A 143 -2.31 2.12 -2.14
N VAL A 144 -2.32 3.35 -2.63
CA VAL A 144 -1.19 4.28 -2.54
C VAL A 144 -1.65 5.67 -2.13
N SER A 145 -0.71 6.46 -1.68
CA SER A 145 -0.88 7.88 -1.43
C SER A 145 -1.25 8.63 -2.70
N ALA A 146 -2.28 9.45 -2.66
CA ALA A 146 -2.49 10.48 -3.67
C ALA A 146 -1.46 11.61 -3.43
N PRO A 147 -0.92 12.29 -4.47
CA PRO A 147 0.05 13.36 -4.27
C PRO A 147 -0.41 14.45 -3.29
N GLU A 148 -1.71 14.68 -3.23
CA GLU A 148 -2.35 15.66 -2.35
C GLU A 148 -2.09 15.39 -0.86
N ILE A 149 -1.82 14.14 -0.46
CA ILE A 149 -1.54 13.81 0.94
C ILE A 149 -0.32 14.56 1.47
N TYR A 150 0.63 14.86 0.59
CA TYR A 150 1.86 15.56 0.93
C TYR A 150 1.75 17.09 0.91
N PHE A 151 0.56 17.63 0.53
CA PHE A 151 0.35 19.05 0.31
C PHE A 151 -0.63 19.71 1.28
N TYR A 152 -1.42 18.89 1.98
CA TYR A 152 -2.49 19.34 2.87
C TYR A 152 -2.37 18.71 4.25
N GLU A 153 -3.15 19.23 5.20
CA GLU A 153 -3.28 18.67 6.54
C GLU A 153 -4.44 17.68 6.59
N TRP A 154 -4.33 16.67 7.43
CA TRP A 154 -5.26 15.55 7.51
C TRP A 154 -5.54 15.17 8.96
N ALA A 155 -6.60 14.42 9.23
CA ALA A 155 -6.93 13.94 10.57
C ALA A 155 -5.77 13.13 11.19
N SER A 156 -5.06 12.34 10.37
CA SER A 156 -3.96 11.46 10.82
C SER A 156 -2.56 11.94 10.43
N PHE A 157 -2.44 13.04 9.67
CA PHE A 157 -1.15 13.45 9.14
C PHE A 157 -0.98 14.97 9.11
N THR A 158 0.28 15.42 9.30
CA THR A 158 0.65 16.81 9.09
C THR A 158 1.83 16.95 8.12
N THR A 159 1.72 17.93 7.25
CA THR A 159 2.74 18.31 6.24
C THR A 159 3.22 19.75 6.40
N LYS A 160 2.73 20.46 7.41
CA LYS A 160 2.97 21.90 7.63
C LYS A 160 4.44 22.30 7.68
N ASP A 161 5.30 21.37 8.13
CA ASP A 161 6.74 21.61 8.28
C ASP A 161 7.53 21.30 6.99
N PHE A 162 6.85 20.86 5.90
CA PHE A 162 7.44 20.44 4.64
C PHE A 162 6.81 21.14 3.43
N PRO A 163 6.81 22.51 3.38
CA PRO A 163 6.22 23.24 2.26
C PRO A 163 6.88 22.94 0.90
N GLU A 164 8.12 22.45 0.91
CA GLU A 164 8.89 22.03 -0.26
C GLU A 164 8.27 20.84 -0.99
N ASN A 165 7.47 19.99 -0.32
CA ASN A 165 6.78 18.87 -0.95
C ASN A 165 6.00 19.28 -2.20
N ARG A 166 5.44 20.52 -2.21
CA ARG A 166 4.67 21.07 -3.35
C ARG A 166 5.47 21.21 -4.63
N ASN A 167 6.80 21.26 -4.52
CA ASN A 167 7.71 21.40 -5.66
C ASN A 167 8.27 20.05 -6.12
N ALA A 168 8.01 18.98 -5.37
CA ALA A 168 8.54 17.66 -5.66
C ALA A 168 7.98 17.10 -6.96
N LYS A 169 8.86 16.49 -7.74
CA LYS A 169 8.54 15.81 -9.01
C LYS A 169 8.40 14.31 -8.78
N CYS A 170 7.82 13.63 -9.76
CA CYS A 170 7.73 12.17 -9.77
C CYS A 170 9.08 11.51 -9.43
N GLY A 171 9.08 10.61 -8.46
CA GLY A 171 10.28 9.89 -8.00
C GLY A 171 11.12 10.64 -6.95
N GLU A 172 10.75 11.84 -6.54
CA GLU A 172 11.43 12.58 -5.49
C GLU A 172 10.87 12.25 -4.10
N ILE A 173 11.71 12.47 -3.09
CA ILE A 173 11.34 12.25 -1.69
C ILE A 173 10.44 13.41 -1.23
N VAL A 174 9.36 13.04 -0.55
CA VAL A 174 8.46 13.92 0.19
C VAL A 174 8.39 13.47 1.63
N LYS A 175 7.97 14.34 2.54
CA LYS A 175 7.93 14.06 3.98
C LYS A 175 6.54 14.27 4.54
N ILE A 176 6.18 13.41 5.49
CA ILE A 176 4.92 13.48 6.21
C ILE A 176 5.12 12.99 7.64
N ILE A 177 4.38 13.53 8.58
CA ILE A 177 4.35 13.06 9.97
C ILE A 177 2.99 12.44 10.24
N ASN A 178 3.00 11.19 10.73
CA ASN A 178 1.80 10.54 11.24
C ASN A 178 1.52 11.02 12.67
N THR A 179 0.33 11.58 12.91
CA THR A 179 -0.08 12.13 14.20
C THR A 179 -0.77 11.12 15.11
N ASP A 180 -1.13 9.94 14.59
CA ASP A 180 -1.78 8.87 15.35
C ASP A 180 -0.79 7.98 16.13
N ILE A 181 0.50 8.14 15.89
CA ILE A 181 1.56 7.38 16.57
C ILE A 181 2.38 8.26 17.49
N ALA A 182 2.95 7.65 18.54
CA ALA A 182 3.76 8.37 19.50
C ALA A 182 5.12 8.86 18.93
N ASP A 183 5.58 8.24 17.85
CA ASP A 183 6.82 8.61 17.16
C ASP A 183 6.50 9.66 16.08
N SER A 184 6.71 10.92 16.41
CA SER A 184 6.45 12.07 15.55
C SER A 184 7.58 12.38 14.55
N ARG A 185 8.50 11.45 14.33
CA ARG A 185 9.55 11.64 13.31
C ARG A 185 8.90 11.60 11.90
N PRO A 186 9.37 12.45 10.98
CA PRO A 186 8.88 12.41 9.61
C PRO A 186 9.24 11.08 8.93
N VAL A 187 8.33 10.62 8.08
CA VAL A 187 8.55 9.49 7.18
C VAL A 187 8.87 10.03 5.80
N ASP A 188 9.86 9.44 5.15
CA ASP A 188 10.19 9.70 3.76
C ASP A 188 9.36 8.79 2.87
N ASP A 189 8.58 9.39 1.98
CA ASP A 189 7.84 8.70 0.92
C ASP A 189 8.33 9.17 -0.45
N ILE A 190 8.01 8.41 -1.49
CA ILE A 190 8.34 8.77 -2.88
C ILE A 190 7.06 9.20 -3.60
N ILE A 191 6.98 10.47 -3.96
CA ILE A 191 5.81 10.97 -4.68
C ILE A 191 5.72 10.36 -6.08
N TRP A 192 4.51 9.83 -6.41
CA TRP A 192 4.27 9.20 -7.70
C TRP A 192 2.87 9.57 -8.22
N PRO A 193 2.76 10.49 -9.21
CA PRO A 193 1.48 10.92 -9.76
C PRO A 193 0.72 9.81 -10.49
N ASP A 194 -0.60 9.98 -10.66
CA ASP A 194 -1.49 9.04 -11.34
C ASP A 194 -1.04 8.69 -12.76
N SER A 195 -0.63 9.71 -13.55
CA SER A 195 -0.13 9.52 -14.91
C SER A 195 1.07 8.57 -14.96
N ASP A 196 1.98 8.71 -14.01
CA ASP A 196 3.23 7.95 -13.94
C ASP A 196 2.96 6.51 -13.45
N TYR A 197 2.03 6.34 -12.48
CA TYR A 197 1.56 5.01 -12.10
C TYR A 197 0.91 4.28 -13.26
N ARG A 198 0.00 4.93 -14.01
CA ARG A 198 -0.66 4.33 -15.18
C ARG A 198 0.32 3.90 -16.26
N ALA A 199 1.31 4.75 -16.56
CA ALA A 199 2.35 4.44 -17.53
C ALA A 199 3.18 3.22 -17.07
N LEU A 200 3.55 3.18 -15.79
CA LEU A 200 4.34 2.10 -15.21
C LEU A 200 3.57 0.76 -15.17
N TYR A 201 2.27 0.79 -14.82
CA TYR A 201 1.42 -0.39 -14.86
C TYR A 201 1.31 -0.96 -16.28
N ALA A 202 1.03 -0.12 -17.26
CA ALA A 202 0.92 -0.54 -18.65
C ALA A 202 2.22 -1.19 -19.16
N GLU A 203 3.37 -0.60 -18.86
CA GLU A 203 4.68 -1.15 -19.22
C GLU A 203 4.96 -2.50 -18.54
N ALA A 204 4.49 -2.67 -17.29
CA ALA A 204 4.63 -3.91 -16.54
C ALA A 204 3.66 -5.02 -16.98
N GLY A 205 2.75 -4.75 -17.92
CA GLY A 205 1.73 -5.70 -18.39
C GLY A 205 0.50 -5.75 -17.49
N LEU A 206 0.19 -4.65 -16.81
CA LEU A 206 -1.01 -4.47 -16.01
C LEU A 206 -1.92 -3.41 -16.62
N GLU A 207 -3.21 -3.65 -16.64
CA GLU A 207 -4.24 -2.71 -17.09
C GLU A 207 -5.07 -2.25 -15.90
N VAL A 208 -5.28 -0.94 -15.77
CA VAL A 208 -6.16 -0.36 -14.74
C VAL A 208 -7.61 -0.59 -15.16
N GLU A 209 -8.31 -1.47 -14.44
CA GLU A 209 -9.73 -1.73 -14.63
C GLU A 209 -10.60 -0.67 -13.93
N ALA A 210 -10.19 -0.26 -12.73
CA ALA A 210 -10.88 0.77 -11.96
C ALA A 210 -9.88 1.55 -11.09
N LYS A 211 -10.26 2.80 -10.77
CA LYS A 211 -9.58 3.62 -9.74
C LYS A 211 -10.64 4.20 -8.82
N TYR A 212 -10.38 4.13 -7.53
CA TYR A 212 -11.22 4.72 -6.48
C TYR A 212 -10.40 5.74 -5.71
N THR A 213 -11.05 6.85 -5.34
CA THR A 213 -10.46 7.94 -4.54
C THR A 213 -11.44 8.27 -3.41
N PRO A 214 -11.39 7.50 -2.30
CA PRO A 214 -12.37 7.62 -1.23
C PRO A 214 -12.30 8.97 -0.55
N LEU A 215 -13.43 9.66 -0.46
CA LEU A 215 -13.64 10.85 0.35
C LEU A 215 -14.31 10.48 1.67
N ALA A 216 -14.08 11.28 2.69
CA ALA A 216 -14.80 11.18 3.96
C ALA A 216 -16.26 11.58 3.81
N ARG A 217 -17.10 11.05 4.69
CA ARG A 217 -18.54 11.32 4.78
C ARG A 217 -18.86 11.93 6.15
N ALA A 218 -19.93 12.70 6.22
CA ALA A 218 -20.31 13.34 7.47
C ALA A 218 -20.69 12.33 8.58
N GLU A 219 -21.13 11.14 8.19
CA GLU A 219 -21.50 10.05 9.11
C GLU A 219 -20.33 9.18 9.57
N ASP A 220 -19.12 9.36 9.00
CA ASP A 220 -17.92 8.62 9.43
C ASP A 220 -17.55 9.01 10.87
N PRO A 221 -16.96 8.10 11.68
CA PRO A 221 -16.78 8.29 13.13
C PRO A 221 -15.55 9.12 13.49
N PHE A 222 -15.11 10.04 12.64
CA PHE A 222 -13.91 10.84 12.82
C PHE A 222 -14.17 12.33 12.54
N GLU A 223 -13.37 13.20 13.17
CA GLU A 223 -13.30 14.60 12.79
C GLU A 223 -12.33 14.77 11.61
N TRP A 224 -12.86 15.29 10.51
CA TRP A 224 -12.12 15.43 9.26
C TRP A 224 -11.53 16.84 9.10
N VAL A 225 -10.38 16.93 8.43
CA VAL A 225 -9.72 18.20 8.09
C VAL A 225 -9.98 18.57 6.64
N ASN A 226 -9.40 17.84 5.69
CA ASN A 226 -9.60 18.05 4.26
C ASN A 226 -10.23 16.85 3.54
N GLU A 227 -10.37 15.71 4.23
CA GLU A 227 -10.77 14.43 3.66
C GLU A 227 -12.17 14.41 3.03
N MET A 228 -13.03 15.35 3.42
CA MET A 228 -14.36 15.49 2.78
C MET A 228 -14.31 16.12 1.39
N GLN A 229 -13.22 16.81 1.05
CA GLN A 229 -13.08 17.55 -0.21
C GLN A 229 -11.96 17.01 -1.10
N ILE A 230 -10.92 16.46 -0.49
CA ILE A 230 -9.71 16.00 -1.17
C ILE A 230 -9.48 14.55 -0.73
N ALA A 231 -9.26 13.67 -1.72
CA ALA A 231 -8.98 12.27 -1.43
C ALA A 231 -7.49 12.09 -1.10
N PRO A 232 -7.15 11.55 0.09
CA PRO A 232 -5.76 11.30 0.46
C PRO A 232 -5.17 10.06 -0.24
N TRP A 233 -6.01 9.17 -0.71
CA TRP A 233 -5.64 7.86 -1.23
C TRP A 233 -6.13 7.61 -2.65
N SER A 234 -5.37 6.78 -3.38
CA SER A 234 -5.78 6.18 -4.65
C SER A 234 -5.76 4.66 -4.51
N ILE A 235 -6.87 4.01 -4.87
CA ILE A 235 -7.01 2.56 -4.90
C ILE A 235 -7.15 2.14 -6.36
N TYR A 236 -6.12 1.52 -6.90
CA TYR A 236 -6.15 0.96 -8.26
C TYR A 236 -6.54 -0.51 -8.22
N VAL A 237 -7.46 -0.89 -9.07
CA VAL A 237 -7.78 -2.28 -9.38
C VAL A 237 -7.21 -2.60 -10.75
N LEU A 238 -6.30 -3.56 -10.80
CA LEU A 238 -5.56 -3.90 -12.01
C LEU A 238 -5.74 -5.38 -12.33
N LYS A 239 -5.70 -5.68 -13.62
CA LYS A 239 -5.65 -7.05 -14.15
C LYS A 239 -4.38 -7.23 -14.98
N SER A 240 -3.89 -8.46 -15.08
CA SER A 240 -2.81 -8.79 -16.00
C SER A 240 -3.32 -8.75 -17.44
N VAL A 241 -2.56 -8.09 -18.32
CA VAL A 241 -2.82 -8.16 -19.75
C VAL A 241 -2.28 -9.51 -20.25
N SER A 242 -3.18 -10.41 -20.64
CA SER A 242 -2.77 -11.67 -21.26
C SER A 242 -1.92 -11.34 -22.49
N LYS A 243 -0.66 -11.81 -22.52
CA LYS A 243 0.05 -11.86 -23.79
C LYS A 243 -0.67 -12.91 -24.64
N VAL A 244 -1.39 -12.42 -25.65
CA VAL A 244 -1.89 -13.25 -26.75
C VAL A 244 -0.69 -13.88 -27.47
#